data_22048ffba9aaae45bb518a3a280d592e
#
_entry.id   22048ffba9aaae45bb518a3a280d592e
#
_cell.length_a   1.000
_cell.length_b   1.000
_cell.length_c   1.000
_cell.angle_alpha   90.00
_cell.angle_beta   90.00
_cell.angle_gamma   90.00
#
_symmetry.space_group_name_H-M   'P 1'
#
loop_
_entity.id
_entity.type
_entity.pdbx_description
1 polymer ?
#
loop_
_entity_poly.entity_id
_entity_poly.type
_entity_poly.pdbx_seq_one_letter_code
_entity_poly.pdbx_strand_id
1 'polypeptide(L)'
;MTLVSIPANPVPDDVVSGAIKSRDGVELRFARWAPPAGRKGTVCVFTGRGECIEKYFETVRDLRARGFAVAMIDWRGQGHSARQLSDYRKGYVRNFRDYEADVAAFVQQVVMPDCPPPYYALAHSMGGAILLRVLHGGSRWFDRIVMTAPMIDLPGRTTGWPIRTLIRTMRFAGMGGNYIPGGSNRLVGTGPFAENPVTSDPVRYARNASILEEDPTLGIASPTVGWTDAAFRTILGFRATTYPSRIRQPLLLLAAGHDTVVSTAAIEEFAYHLRTGSHLVIAGAKHEILQEQDRYRAQFWAAFDAFVPGTSSF
;
A
#
# COMPACT_ATOMS: atom_id res chain seq x y z
N MET A 1 -11.74 -16.75 4.93
CA MET A 1 -10.67 -16.44 5.90
C MET A 1 -11.19 -15.40 6.86
N THR A 2 -10.98 -15.59 8.18
CA THR A 2 -11.50 -14.68 9.20
C THR A 2 -10.67 -13.41 9.28
N LEU A 3 -11.31 -12.25 9.47
CA LEU A 3 -10.64 -10.99 9.78
C LEU A 3 -10.47 -10.88 11.30
N VAL A 4 -9.36 -10.33 11.75
CA VAL A 4 -9.07 -10.10 13.16
C VAL A 4 -9.85 -8.87 13.63
N SER A 5 -10.62 -9.04 14.71
CA SER A 5 -11.42 -7.97 15.33
C SER A 5 -10.93 -7.73 16.76
N ILE A 6 -10.63 -6.49 17.08
CA ILE A 6 -10.33 -6.07 18.46
C ILE A 6 -11.29 -4.95 18.88
N PRO A 7 -11.55 -4.74 20.17
CA PRO A 7 -12.49 -3.69 20.62
C PRO A 7 -12.19 -2.30 20.07
N ALA A 8 -10.90 -1.94 19.95
CA ALA A 8 -10.46 -0.66 19.40
C ALA A 8 -10.52 -0.59 17.85
N ASN A 9 -10.74 -1.72 17.17
CA ASN A 9 -10.78 -1.80 15.72
C ASN A 9 -11.72 -2.92 15.26
N PRO A 10 -13.05 -2.78 15.51
CA PRO A 10 -14.02 -3.80 15.11
C PRO A 10 -14.06 -3.92 13.57
N VAL A 11 -14.31 -5.14 13.09
CA VAL A 11 -14.51 -5.37 11.65
C VAL A 11 -15.73 -4.57 11.18
N PRO A 12 -15.62 -3.79 10.10
CA PRO A 12 -16.80 -3.13 9.52
C PRO A 12 -17.83 -4.14 9.04
N ASP A 13 -19.12 -3.84 9.26
CA ASP A 13 -20.25 -4.71 8.91
C ASP A 13 -20.31 -5.03 7.41
N ASP A 14 -21.04 -6.08 7.06
CA ASP A 14 -21.30 -6.55 5.69
C ASP A 14 -20.04 -6.95 4.93
N VAL A 15 -19.05 -7.47 5.61
CA VAL A 15 -17.81 -7.96 4.99
C VAL A 15 -18.00 -9.33 4.34
N VAL A 16 -17.43 -9.48 3.15
CA VAL A 16 -17.16 -10.77 2.53
C VAL A 16 -15.65 -10.92 2.41
N SER A 17 -15.09 -11.96 3.02
CA SER A 17 -13.66 -12.25 2.98
C SER A 17 -13.40 -13.67 2.52
N GLY A 18 -12.27 -13.89 1.85
CA GLY A 18 -11.93 -15.18 1.30
C GLY A 18 -10.49 -15.22 0.79
N ALA A 19 -10.22 -16.23 -0.02
CA ALA A 19 -8.95 -16.41 -0.70
C ALA A 19 -9.16 -16.55 -2.21
N ILE A 20 -8.20 -16.03 -2.96
CA ILE A 20 -8.07 -16.23 -4.41
C ILE A 20 -6.68 -16.76 -4.72
N LYS A 21 -6.46 -17.23 -5.93
CA LYS A 21 -5.14 -17.66 -6.38
C LYS A 21 -4.61 -16.75 -7.49
N SER A 22 -3.40 -16.26 -7.30
CA SER A 22 -2.64 -15.62 -8.36
C SER A 22 -2.30 -16.63 -9.47
N ARG A 23 -1.91 -16.15 -10.64
CA ARG A 23 -1.60 -17.01 -11.81
C ARG A 23 -0.50 -18.06 -11.56
N ASP A 24 0.37 -17.81 -10.58
CA ASP A 24 1.44 -18.71 -10.15
C ASP A 24 1.04 -19.62 -8.97
N GLY A 25 -0.26 -19.67 -8.63
CA GLY A 25 -0.83 -20.52 -7.60
C GLY A 25 -0.72 -19.96 -6.18
N VAL A 26 -0.10 -18.79 -5.99
CA VAL A 26 0.01 -18.17 -4.67
C VAL A 26 -1.37 -17.76 -4.18
N GLU A 27 -1.72 -18.18 -2.96
CA GLU A 27 -2.99 -17.84 -2.32
C GLU A 27 -2.91 -16.45 -1.71
N LEU A 28 -3.93 -15.63 -1.99
CA LEU A 28 -4.04 -14.25 -1.55
C LEU A 28 -5.36 -14.07 -0.80
N ARG A 29 -5.29 -13.50 0.41
CA ARG A 29 -6.48 -13.12 1.16
C ARG A 29 -7.06 -11.83 0.61
N PHE A 30 -8.39 -11.77 0.53
CA PHE A 30 -9.13 -10.56 0.20
C PHE A 30 -10.26 -10.29 1.18
N ALA A 31 -10.71 -9.05 1.22
CA ALA A 31 -11.96 -8.65 1.85
C ALA A 31 -12.66 -7.59 0.98
N ARG A 32 -14.00 -7.61 0.96
CA ARG A 32 -14.81 -6.60 0.30
C ARG A 32 -16.03 -6.24 1.13
N TRP A 33 -16.47 -5.01 0.99
CA TRP A 33 -17.61 -4.44 1.67
C TRP A 33 -18.54 -3.79 0.65
N ALA A 34 -19.81 -4.13 0.72
CA ALA A 34 -20.83 -3.46 -0.08
C ALA A 34 -21.03 -1.99 0.39
N PRO A 35 -21.45 -1.07 -0.47
CA PRO A 35 -21.79 0.27 -0.06
C PRO A 35 -23.07 0.25 0.78
N PRO A 36 -23.18 1.05 1.86
CA PRO A 36 -24.38 1.08 2.69
C PRO A 36 -25.59 1.65 2.00
N ALA A 37 -25.43 2.69 1.18
CA ALA A 37 -26.45 3.30 0.35
C ALA A 37 -25.79 4.07 -0.80
N GLY A 38 -26.45 4.07 -1.97
CA GLY A 38 -25.90 4.71 -3.17
C GLY A 38 -24.80 3.87 -3.84
N ARG A 39 -24.74 3.90 -5.16
CA ARG A 39 -23.72 3.14 -5.92
C ARG A 39 -22.79 4.12 -6.60
N LYS A 40 -21.79 4.63 -5.85
CA LYS A 40 -20.78 5.54 -6.39
C LYS A 40 -19.61 4.81 -7.05
N GLY A 41 -19.63 3.48 -7.02
CA GLY A 41 -18.56 2.64 -7.50
C GLY A 41 -17.80 1.97 -6.36
N THR A 42 -16.63 1.45 -6.67
CA THR A 42 -15.78 0.70 -5.74
C THR A 42 -14.40 1.34 -5.63
N VAL A 43 -13.91 1.51 -4.41
CA VAL A 43 -12.53 1.89 -4.14
C VAL A 43 -11.74 0.64 -3.75
N CYS A 44 -10.77 0.27 -4.58
CA CYS A 44 -9.81 -0.79 -4.29
C CYS A 44 -8.65 -0.20 -3.48
N VAL A 45 -8.44 -0.69 -2.25
CA VAL A 45 -7.39 -0.17 -1.35
C VAL A 45 -6.20 -1.12 -1.37
N PHE A 46 -5.02 -0.58 -1.67
CA PHE A 46 -3.75 -1.28 -1.81
C PHE A 46 -2.76 -0.81 -0.75
N THR A 47 -2.46 -1.68 0.19
CA THR A 47 -1.69 -1.39 1.39
C THR A 47 -0.18 -1.24 1.13
N GLY A 48 0.54 -0.69 2.09
CA GLY A 48 2.00 -0.61 2.09
C GLY A 48 2.67 -1.93 2.50
N ARG A 49 4.00 -1.88 2.65
CA ARG A 49 4.77 -3.01 3.16
C ARG A 49 4.59 -3.16 4.67
N GLY A 50 4.34 -4.39 5.11
CA GLY A 50 4.14 -4.69 6.54
C GLY A 50 2.77 -4.30 7.07
N GLU A 51 1.83 -4.07 6.17
CA GLU A 51 0.45 -3.74 6.49
C GLU A 51 -0.50 -4.87 6.09
N CYS A 52 -1.67 -4.90 6.70
CA CYS A 52 -2.73 -5.88 6.46
C CYS A 52 -4.08 -5.19 6.31
N ILE A 53 -5.09 -5.92 5.88
CA ILE A 53 -6.46 -5.43 5.69
C ILE A 53 -7.00 -4.78 6.97
N GLU A 54 -6.77 -5.38 8.12
CA GLU A 54 -7.26 -4.93 9.42
C GLU A 54 -6.85 -3.49 9.78
N LYS A 55 -5.65 -3.11 9.41
CA LYS A 55 -5.14 -1.74 9.65
C LYS A 55 -6.00 -0.65 9.00
N TYR A 56 -6.75 -1.01 7.97
CA TYR A 56 -7.53 -0.07 7.16
C TYR A 56 -9.03 -0.03 7.47
N PHE A 57 -9.52 -0.69 8.54
CA PHE A 57 -10.95 -0.70 8.86
C PHE A 57 -11.55 0.70 9.07
N GLU A 58 -10.80 1.64 9.65
CA GLU A 58 -11.23 3.04 9.73
C GLU A 58 -11.40 3.66 8.33
N THR A 59 -10.43 3.46 7.45
CA THR A 59 -10.50 3.93 6.05
C THR A 59 -11.65 3.27 5.29
N VAL A 60 -11.93 1.99 5.56
CA VAL A 60 -13.11 1.29 4.98
C VAL A 60 -14.39 1.96 5.42
N ARG A 61 -14.54 2.28 6.72
CA ARG A 61 -15.71 3.00 7.24
C ARG A 61 -15.86 4.38 6.58
N ASP A 62 -14.78 5.12 6.45
CA ASP A 62 -14.77 6.44 5.82
C ASP A 62 -15.19 6.40 4.35
N LEU A 63 -14.72 5.41 3.58
CA LEU A 63 -15.09 5.22 2.18
C LEU A 63 -16.55 4.77 2.05
N ARG A 64 -17.00 3.84 2.91
CA ARG A 64 -18.40 3.40 2.93
C ARG A 64 -19.35 4.54 3.32
N ALA A 65 -19.00 5.39 4.28
CA ALA A 65 -19.77 6.59 4.64
C ALA A 65 -19.89 7.57 3.46
N ARG A 66 -18.92 7.56 2.54
CA ARG A 66 -18.97 8.31 1.27
C ARG A 66 -19.79 7.63 0.18
N GLY A 67 -20.32 6.44 0.42
CA GLY A 67 -21.18 5.70 -0.51
C GLY A 67 -20.42 4.77 -1.47
N PHE A 68 -19.15 4.47 -1.23
CA PHE A 68 -18.38 3.52 -2.02
C PHE A 68 -18.46 2.10 -1.46
N ALA A 69 -18.47 1.12 -2.35
CA ALA A 69 -17.98 -0.22 -2.02
C ALA A 69 -16.47 -0.17 -1.83
N VAL A 70 -15.94 -1.07 -1.01
CA VAL A 70 -14.50 -1.16 -0.77
C VAL A 70 -14.04 -2.59 -1.02
N ALA A 71 -12.90 -2.75 -1.66
CA ALA A 71 -12.26 -4.05 -1.84
C ALA A 71 -10.78 -3.96 -1.51
N MET A 72 -10.24 -4.97 -0.83
CA MET A 72 -8.87 -5.01 -0.36
C MET A 72 -8.25 -6.38 -0.56
N ILE A 73 -6.93 -6.41 -0.67
CA ILE A 73 -6.11 -7.61 -0.77
C ILE A 73 -4.93 -7.49 0.18
N ASP A 74 -4.56 -8.58 0.86
CA ASP A 74 -3.23 -8.72 1.43
C ASP A 74 -2.27 -9.14 0.33
N TRP A 75 -1.15 -8.45 0.22
CA TRP A 75 -0.11 -8.83 -0.71
C TRP A 75 0.50 -10.19 -0.38
N ARG A 76 0.95 -10.95 -1.38
CA ARG A 76 1.79 -12.13 -1.15
C ARG A 76 2.91 -11.80 -0.16
N GLY A 77 3.17 -12.69 0.77
CA GLY A 77 4.25 -12.54 1.74
C GLY A 77 3.93 -11.69 2.95
N GLN A 78 2.71 -11.13 3.10
CA GLN A 78 2.27 -10.38 4.30
C GLN A 78 0.76 -10.55 4.55
N GLY A 79 0.24 -10.02 5.66
CA GLY A 79 -1.13 -10.26 6.09
C GLY A 79 -1.39 -11.76 6.25
N HIS A 80 -2.57 -12.24 5.89
CA HIS A 80 -2.87 -13.68 5.82
C HIS A 80 -2.77 -14.27 4.40
N SER A 81 -2.14 -13.57 3.47
CA SER A 81 -1.74 -14.16 2.18
C SER A 81 -0.55 -15.10 2.34
N ALA A 82 -0.40 -16.05 1.41
CA ALA A 82 0.63 -17.08 1.48
C ALA A 82 2.04 -16.50 1.62
N ARG A 83 2.79 -17.05 2.58
CA ARG A 83 4.19 -16.71 2.81
C ARG A 83 5.08 -17.42 1.78
N GLN A 84 6.11 -16.73 1.31
CA GLN A 84 7.08 -17.26 0.37
C GLN A 84 8.29 -17.92 1.06
N LEU A 85 8.42 -17.75 2.37
CA LEU A 85 9.47 -18.32 3.21
C LEU A 85 8.84 -18.98 4.44
N SER A 86 9.54 -19.95 5.04
CA SER A 86 9.07 -20.68 6.24
C SER A 86 8.92 -19.80 7.48
N ASP A 87 9.78 -18.78 7.66
CA ASP A 87 9.61 -17.78 8.71
C ASP A 87 8.58 -16.73 8.23
N TYR A 88 7.39 -16.75 8.82
CA TYR A 88 6.27 -15.87 8.46
C TYR A 88 6.60 -14.38 8.61
N ARG A 89 7.55 -14.01 9.45
CA ARG A 89 7.98 -12.62 9.67
C ARG A 89 8.79 -12.06 8.51
N LYS A 90 9.25 -12.90 7.59
CA LYS A 90 10.07 -12.52 6.44
C LYS A 90 9.22 -12.25 5.21
N GLY A 91 8.85 -11.00 5.00
CA GLY A 91 8.25 -10.58 3.74
C GLY A 91 9.25 -10.74 2.58
N TYR A 92 8.90 -11.53 1.57
CA TYR A 92 9.76 -11.82 0.44
C TYR A 92 8.99 -11.73 -0.88
N VAL A 93 9.64 -11.23 -1.90
CA VAL A 93 9.21 -11.32 -3.29
C VAL A 93 10.45 -11.38 -4.19
N ARG A 94 10.37 -12.19 -5.22
CA ARG A 94 11.46 -12.29 -6.19
C ARG A 94 11.51 -11.10 -7.15
N ASN A 95 10.33 -10.60 -7.52
CA ASN A 95 10.18 -9.50 -8.46
C ASN A 95 8.85 -8.77 -8.19
N PHE A 96 8.80 -7.45 -8.35
CA PHE A 96 7.54 -6.70 -8.26
C PHE A 96 6.52 -7.05 -9.36
N ARG A 97 6.93 -7.71 -10.44
CA ARG A 97 5.99 -8.32 -11.41
C ARG A 97 5.07 -9.37 -10.77
N ASP A 98 5.52 -10.00 -9.68
CA ASP A 98 4.71 -10.97 -8.96
C ASP A 98 3.52 -10.28 -8.30
N TYR A 99 3.71 -9.07 -7.76
CA TYR A 99 2.62 -8.23 -7.25
C TYR A 99 1.69 -7.71 -8.36
N GLU A 100 2.19 -7.44 -9.57
CA GLU A 100 1.32 -7.09 -10.71
C GLU A 100 0.35 -8.24 -11.03
N ALA A 101 0.82 -9.48 -10.90
CA ALA A 101 -0.03 -10.66 -11.06
C ALA A 101 -1.08 -10.78 -9.94
N ASP A 102 -0.73 -10.36 -8.71
CA ASP A 102 -1.68 -10.34 -7.59
C ASP A 102 -2.80 -9.31 -7.84
N VAL A 103 -2.45 -8.11 -8.32
CA VAL A 103 -3.45 -7.09 -8.71
C VAL A 103 -4.37 -7.63 -9.80
N ALA A 104 -3.81 -8.27 -10.83
CA ALA A 104 -4.61 -8.85 -11.92
C ALA A 104 -5.58 -9.92 -11.41
N ALA A 105 -5.11 -10.83 -10.56
CA ALA A 105 -5.94 -11.88 -9.96
C ALA A 105 -7.06 -11.27 -9.10
N PHE A 106 -6.74 -10.28 -8.27
CA PHE A 106 -7.70 -9.60 -7.42
C PHE A 106 -8.78 -8.88 -8.23
N VAL A 107 -8.39 -8.13 -9.25
CA VAL A 107 -9.35 -7.42 -10.11
C VAL A 107 -10.26 -8.39 -10.85
N GLN A 108 -9.70 -9.45 -11.43
CA GLN A 108 -10.46 -10.40 -12.25
C GLN A 108 -11.34 -11.35 -11.45
N GLN A 109 -10.92 -11.77 -10.25
CA GLN A 109 -11.63 -12.77 -9.47
C GLN A 109 -12.52 -12.19 -8.36
N VAL A 110 -12.31 -10.92 -7.96
CA VAL A 110 -13.07 -10.27 -6.87
C VAL A 110 -13.74 -8.98 -7.33
N VAL A 111 -12.96 -8.04 -7.90
CA VAL A 111 -13.48 -6.70 -8.15
C VAL A 111 -14.49 -6.70 -9.29
N MET A 112 -14.13 -7.22 -10.45
CA MET A 112 -15.01 -7.19 -11.63
C MET A 112 -16.28 -8.03 -11.46
N PRO A 113 -16.23 -9.25 -10.87
CA PRO A 113 -17.46 -10.04 -10.72
C PRO A 113 -18.38 -9.57 -9.59
N ASP A 114 -17.81 -9.04 -8.50
CA ASP A 114 -18.53 -8.89 -7.24
C ASP A 114 -18.69 -7.45 -6.74
N CYS A 115 -18.05 -6.48 -7.40
CA CYS A 115 -18.07 -5.09 -6.95
C CYS A 115 -18.67 -4.16 -8.02
N PRO A 116 -19.48 -3.16 -7.65
CA PRO A 116 -20.09 -2.25 -8.62
C PRO A 116 -19.05 -1.30 -9.24
N PRO A 117 -19.07 -1.10 -10.58
CA PRO A 117 -18.29 -0.04 -11.22
C PRO A 117 -18.93 1.35 -10.95
N PRO A 118 -18.22 2.47 -11.24
CA PRO A 118 -16.83 2.56 -11.70
C PRO A 118 -15.80 2.15 -10.64
N TYR A 119 -14.57 1.80 -11.08
CA TYR A 119 -13.52 1.35 -10.17
C TYR A 119 -12.46 2.44 -9.97
N TYR A 120 -12.13 2.69 -8.71
CA TYR A 120 -11.11 3.61 -8.27
C TYR A 120 -10.05 2.86 -7.46
N ALA A 121 -8.85 3.42 -7.36
CA ALA A 121 -7.82 2.85 -6.49
C ALA A 121 -7.32 3.88 -5.48
N LEU A 122 -7.12 3.43 -4.24
CA LEU A 122 -6.41 4.13 -3.19
C LEU A 122 -5.20 3.28 -2.81
N ALA A 123 -3.98 3.79 -2.99
CA ALA A 123 -2.78 3.02 -2.75
C ALA A 123 -1.83 3.76 -1.80
N HIS A 124 -1.22 3.02 -0.86
CA HIS A 124 -0.23 3.56 0.05
C HIS A 124 1.15 2.95 -0.19
N SER A 125 2.18 3.81 -0.18
CA SER A 125 3.60 3.41 -0.13
C SER A 125 3.97 2.35 -1.19
N MET A 126 4.31 1.11 -0.78
CA MET A 126 4.60 -0.02 -1.68
C MET A 126 3.43 -0.31 -2.64
N GLY A 127 2.19 -0.23 -2.16
CA GLY A 127 1.00 -0.39 -3.00
C GLY A 127 0.96 0.62 -4.14
N GLY A 128 1.37 1.87 -3.89
CA GLY A 128 1.55 2.90 -4.91
C GLY A 128 2.59 2.51 -5.94
N ALA A 129 3.77 2.03 -5.51
CA ALA A 129 4.82 1.56 -6.42
C ALA A 129 4.34 0.39 -7.30
N ILE A 130 3.57 -0.54 -6.75
CA ILE A 130 2.99 -1.65 -7.49
C ILE A 130 2.00 -1.15 -8.53
N LEU A 131 1.07 -0.27 -8.14
CA LEU A 131 0.09 0.28 -9.08
C LEU A 131 0.75 1.12 -10.19
N LEU A 132 1.79 1.90 -9.91
CA LEU A 132 2.53 2.63 -10.95
C LEU A 132 3.08 1.67 -12.01
N ARG A 133 3.52 0.48 -11.62
CA ARG A 133 3.99 -0.56 -12.56
C ARG A 133 2.84 -1.13 -13.38
N VAL A 134 1.71 -1.45 -12.74
CA VAL A 134 0.48 -1.95 -13.39
C VAL A 134 -0.01 -0.97 -14.45
N LEU A 135 -0.07 0.33 -14.10
CA LEU A 135 -0.51 1.41 -15.00
C LEU A 135 0.47 1.63 -16.16
N HIS A 136 1.79 1.63 -15.88
CA HIS A 136 2.81 1.72 -16.90
C HIS A 136 2.77 0.55 -17.88
N GLY A 137 2.38 -0.64 -17.41
CA GLY A 137 2.13 -1.83 -18.24
C GLY A 137 0.89 -1.74 -19.15
N GLY A 138 0.13 -0.63 -19.06
CA GLY A 138 -1.04 -0.35 -19.93
C GLY A 138 -2.39 -0.80 -19.37
N SER A 139 -2.45 -1.29 -18.13
CA SER A 139 -3.72 -1.62 -17.49
C SER A 139 -4.61 -0.38 -17.31
N ARG A 140 -5.92 -0.55 -17.49
CA ARG A 140 -6.93 0.52 -17.39
C ARG A 140 -8.12 0.13 -16.49
N TRP A 141 -7.89 -0.68 -15.47
CA TRP A 141 -8.95 -1.15 -14.58
C TRP A 141 -9.56 -0.03 -13.72
N PHE A 142 -8.78 1.03 -13.44
CA PHE A 142 -9.19 2.10 -12.55
C PHE A 142 -9.35 3.42 -13.31
N ASP A 143 -10.48 4.09 -13.10
CA ASP A 143 -10.78 5.38 -13.74
C ASP A 143 -9.97 6.53 -13.14
N ARG A 144 -9.78 6.50 -11.82
CA ARG A 144 -8.92 7.45 -11.08
C ARG A 144 -8.18 6.74 -9.97
N ILE A 145 -6.98 7.20 -9.69
CA ILE A 145 -6.10 6.61 -8.69
C ILE A 145 -5.59 7.69 -7.73
N VAL A 146 -5.78 7.46 -6.43
CA VAL A 146 -5.22 8.29 -5.35
C VAL A 146 -4.09 7.51 -4.69
N MET A 147 -2.93 8.12 -4.52
CA MET A 147 -1.79 7.49 -3.87
C MET A 147 -1.30 8.34 -2.71
N THR A 148 -1.11 7.73 -1.53
CA THR A 148 -0.52 8.37 -0.36
C THR A 148 0.92 7.90 -0.18
N ALA A 149 1.85 8.83 -0.15
CA ALA A 149 3.28 8.58 0.04
C ALA A 149 3.81 7.39 -0.81
N PRO A 150 3.53 7.34 -2.14
CA PRO A 150 3.93 6.20 -2.97
C PRO A 150 5.45 6.00 -2.96
N MET A 151 5.91 4.74 -2.87
CA MET A 151 7.33 4.38 -2.83
C MET A 151 7.97 4.56 -4.24
N ILE A 152 8.16 5.81 -4.63
CA ILE A 152 8.82 6.19 -5.90
C ILE A 152 10.34 6.19 -5.75
N ASP A 153 10.84 6.74 -4.65
CA ASP A 153 12.24 6.63 -4.23
C ASP A 153 12.33 6.68 -2.70
N LEU A 154 13.49 6.28 -2.17
CA LEU A 154 13.80 6.32 -0.74
C LEU A 154 14.64 7.55 -0.42
N PRO A 155 14.58 8.09 0.83
CA PRO A 155 15.28 9.33 1.16
C PRO A 155 16.80 9.17 1.17
N GLY A 156 17.49 10.25 0.87
CA GLY A 156 18.93 10.36 0.96
C GLY A 156 19.68 9.41 0.01
N ARG A 157 20.74 8.79 0.54
CA ARG A 157 21.61 7.87 -0.23
C ARG A 157 21.22 6.40 -0.10
N THR A 158 20.04 6.09 0.45
CA THR A 158 19.58 4.72 0.72
C THR A 158 19.57 3.84 -0.53
N THR A 159 19.29 4.43 -1.71
CA THR A 159 19.32 3.75 -3.00
C THR A 159 20.62 3.99 -3.77
N GLY A 160 21.69 4.44 -3.09
CA GLY A 160 23.02 4.65 -3.69
C GLY A 160 23.61 3.38 -4.28
N TRP A 161 24.50 3.54 -5.26
CA TRP A 161 25.09 2.40 -5.96
C TRP A 161 25.83 1.39 -5.05
N PRO A 162 26.55 1.80 -3.97
CA PRO A 162 27.23 0.82 -3.12
C PRO A 162 26.28 -0.09 -2.38
N ILE A 163 25.18 0.48 -1.82
CA ILE A 163 24.15 -0.28 -1.09
C ILE A 163 23.44 -1.25 -2.04
N ARG A 164 23.06 -0.79 -3.23
CA ARG A 164 22.45 -1.65 -4.25
C ARG A 164 23.35 -2.79 -4.67
N THR A 165 24.64 -2.52 -4.86
CA THR A 165 25.61 -3.54 -5.21
C THR A 165 25.75 -4.58 -4.11
N LEU A 166 25.86 -4.14 -2.85
CA LEU A 166 25.90 -5.04 -1.69
C LEU A 166 24.67 -5.96 -1.65
N ILE A 167 23.46 -5.38 -1.68
CA ILE A 167 22.20 -6.13 -1.63
C ILE A 167 22.11 -7.12 -2.81
N ARG A 168 22.50 -6.69 -3.99
CA ARG A 168 22.51 -7.54 -5.18
C ARG A 168 23.50 -8.70 -5.08
N THR A 169 24.71 -8.44 -4.58
CA THR A 169 25.71 -9.48 -4.34
C THR A 169 25.24 -10.49 -3.31
N MET A 170 24.67 -10.03 -2.18
CA MET A 170 24.08 -10.92 -1.18
C MET A 170 22.99 -11.80 -1.76
N ARG A 171 22.14 -11.24 -2.62
CA ARG A 171 21.10 -12.00 -3.31
C ARG A 171 21.67 -13.08 -4.23
N PHE A 172 22.69 -12.77 -5.03
CA PHE A 172 23.37 -13.75 -5.88
C PHE A 172 24.11 -14.83 -5.09
N ALA A 173 24.58 -14.51 -3.88
CA ALA A 173 25.17 -15.46 -2.94
C ALA A 173 24.11 -16.36 -2.24
N GLY A 174 22.84 -16.35 -2.69
CA GLY A 174 21.79 -17.19 -2.10
C GLY A 174 21.14 -16.63 -0.82
N MET A 175 21.53 -15.43 -0.38
CA MET A 175 21.06 -14.82 0.87
C MET A 175 19.72 -14.07 0.72
N GLY A 176 18.97 -14.30 -0.35
CA GLY A 176 17.73 -13.57 -0.64
C GLY A 176 16.66 -13.62 0.46
N GLY A 177 16.58 -14.72 1.21
CA GLY A 177 15.69 -14.91 2.34
C GLY A 177 16.18 -14.34 3.68
N ASN A 178 17.38 -13.77 3.74
CA ASN A 178 17.90 -13.16 4.96
C ASN A 178 17.39 -11.72 5.09
N TYR A 179 17.34 -11.21 6.32
CA TYR A 179 17.15 -9.79 6.54
C TYR A 179 18.33 -9.00 5.96
N ILE A 180 18.07 -7.76 5.56
CA ILE A 180 19.14 -6.82 5.18
C ILE A 180 20.09 -6.58 6.38
N PRO A 181 21.35 -6.19 6.15
CA PRO A 181 22.26 -5.81 7.24
C PRO A 181 21.62 -4.76 8.16
N GLY A 182 21.68 -4.99 9.47
CA GLY A 182 21.03 -4.17 10.48
C GLY A 182 19.53 -4.43 10.67
N GLY A 183 18.93 -5.30 9.88
CA GLY A 183 17.54 -5.71 10.05
C GLY A 183 17.33 -6.66 11.24
N SER A 184 16.12 -6.67 11.77
CA SER A 184 15.70 -7.49 12.90
C SER A 184 14.45 -8.29 12.61
N ASN A 185 14.13 -9.24 13.47
CA ASN A 185 12.89 -10.05 13.42
C ASN A 185 11.71 -9.39 14.16
N ARG A 186 11.87 -8.16 14.64
CA ARG A 186 10.78 -7.39 15.27
C ARG A 186 9.78 -6.97 14.21
N LEU A 187 8.49 -7.19 14.49
CA LEU A 187 7.41 -6.81 13.58
C LEU A 187 7.37 -5.28 13.39
N VAL A 188 7.13 -4.85 12.16
CA VAL A 188 6.95 -3.44 11.84
C VAL A 188 5.70 -2.92 12.57
N GLY A 189 5.82 -1.74 13.19
CA GLY A 189 4.70 -1.11 13.90
C GLY A 189 4.52 -1.55 15.36
N THR A 190 5.39 -2.41 15.94
CA THR A 190 5.31 -2.85 17.34
C THR A 190 6.34 -2.18 18.24
N GLY A 191 7.02 -1.14 17.78
CA GLY A 191 8.00 -0.38 18.54
C GLY A 191 7.38 0.65 19.49
N PRO A 192 8.21 1.28 20.37
CA PRO A 192 7.77 2.44 21.12
C PRO A 192 7.29 3.56 20.20
N PHE A 193 6.20 4.23 20.58
CA PHE A 193 5.65 5.34 19.79
C PHE A 193 6.67 6.46 19.55
N ALA A 194 7.54 6.75 20.52
CA ALA A 194 8.56 7.78 20.39
C ALA A 194 9.57 7.52 19.24
N GLU A 195 9.79 6.27 18.88
CA GLU A 195 10.71 5.86 17.81
C GLU A 195 10.03 5.70 16.45
N ASN A 196 8.70 5.89 16.39
CA ASN A 196 7.92 5.62 15.19
C ASN A 196 8.07 6.74 14.15
N PRO A 197 8.48 6.40 12.91
CA PRO A 197 8.67 7.38 11.85
C PRO A 197 7.40 7.61 11.00
N VAL A 198 6.31 6.85 11.23
CA VAL A 198 5.24 6.73 10.22
C VAL A 198 3.99 7.53 10.52
N THR A 199 3.69 7.83 11.80
CA THR A 199 2.51 8.64 12.19
C THR A 199 2.78 9.49 13.41
N SER A 200 2.09 10.63 13.53
CA SER A 200 2.08 11.45 14.73
C SER A 200 0.87 11.20 15.65
N ASP A 201 0.00 10.24 15.29
CA ASP A 201 -1.18 9.86 16.06
C ASP A 201 -0.89 8.67 16.98
N PRO A 202 -0.81 8.88 18.32
CA PRO A 202 -0.51 7.80 19.26
C PRO A 202 -1.65 6.79 19.38
N VAL A 203 -2.90 7.22 19.18
CA VAL A 203 -4.07 6.34 19.32
C VAL A 203 -4.14 5.36 18.17
N ARG A 204 -4.00 5.84 16.93
CA ARG A 204 -3.98 4.98 15.74
C ARG A 204 -2.76 4.07 15.72
N TYR A 205 -1.61 4.57 16.20
CA TYR A 205 -0.41 3.75 16.33
C TYR A 205 -0.62 2.59 17.31
N ALA A 206 -1.13 2.88 18.52
CA ALA A 206 -1.43 1.86 19.53
C ALA A 206 -2.46 0.86 19.03
N ARG A 207 -3.54 1.30 18.40
CA ARG A 207 -4.55 0.44 17.77
C ARG A 207 -3.91 -0.52 16.76
N ASN A 208 -3.04 -0.03 15.89
CA ASN A 208 -2.37 -0.86 14.89
C ASN A 208 -1.39 -1.85 15.51
N ALA A 209 -0.71 -1.50 16.60
CA ALA A 209 0.13 -2.42 17.37
C ALA A 209 -0.72 -3.53 18.01
N SER A 210 -1.88 -3.20 18.60
CA SER A 210 -2.77 -4.17 19.21
C SER A 210 -3.35 -5.18 18.23
N ILE A 211 -3.51 -4.85 16.94
CA ILE A 211 -3.87 -5.84 15.91
C ILE A 211 -2.78 -6.92 15.79
N LEU A 212 -1.51 -6.52 15.82
CA LEU A 212 -0.37 -7.44 15.73
C LEU A 212 -0.07 -8.17 17.05
N GLU A 213 -0.52 -7.63 18.19
CA GLU A 213 -0.50 -8.33 19.48
C GLU A 213 -1.53 -9.44 19.51
N GLU A 214 -2.74 -9.19 18.97
CA GLU A 214 -3.81 -10.18 18.86
C GLU A 214 -3.45 -11.30 17.88
N ASP A 215 -2.91 -10.93 16.70
CA ASP A 215 -2.45 -11.91 15.71
C ASP A 215 -1.11 -11.49 15.09
N PRO A 216 0.01 -11.93 15.67
CA PRO A 216 1.35 -11.62 15.15
C PRO A 216 1.61 -12.14 13.72
N THR A 217 0.81 -13.12 13.26
CA THR A 217 1.01 -13.69 11.91
C THR A 217 0.59 -12.75 10.79
N LEU A 218 -0.18 -11.70 11.08
CA LEU A 218 -0.49 -10.62 10.14
C LEU A 218 0.73 -9.77 9.79
N GLY A 219 1.68 -9.65 10.73
CA GLY A 219 2.84 -8.77 10.60
C GLY A 219 4.01 -9.40 9.84
N ILE A 220 4.87 -8.53 9.36
CA ILE A 220 6.23 -8.88 8.90
C ILE A 220 7.26 -7.97 9.57
N ALA A 221 8.49 -8.45 9.60
CA ALA A 221 9.62 -7.74 10.20
C ALA A 221 10.41 -6.92 9.15
N SER A 222 11.68 -6.66 9.43
CA SER A 222 12.59 -5.95 8.54
C SER A 222 12.57 -6.51 7.11
N PRO A 223 12.91 -5.70 6.09
CA PRO A 223 12.99 -6.19 4.72
C PRO A 223 13.99 -7.33 4.56
N THR A 224 13.67 -8.30 3.70
CA THR A 224 14.63 -9.30 3.24
C THR A 224 15.49 -8.74 2.10
N VAL A 225 16.68 -9.30 1.93
CA VAL A 225 17.59 -8.98 0.82
C VAL A 225 16.87 -9.12 -0.53
N GLY A 226 16.09 -10.18 -0.70
CA GLY A 226 15.33 -10.43 -1.94
C GLY A 226 14.28 -9.37 -2.23
N TRP A 227 13.48 -9.01 -1.22
CA TRP A 227 12.49 -7.94 -1.36
C TRP A 227 13.16 -6.59 -1.66
N THR A 228 14.26 -6.27 -0.95
CA THR A 228 14.97 -5.01 -1.12
C THR A 228 15.61 -4.88 -2.50
N ASP A 229 16.23 -5.95 -3.03
CA ASP A 229 16.72 -5.93 -4.41
C ASP A 229 15.60 -5.72 -5.43
N ALA A 230 14.46 -6.37 -5.23
CA ALA A 230 13.29 -6.20 -6.10
C ALA A 230 12.73 -4.77 -6.03
N ALA A 231 12.67 -4.17 -4.83
CA ALA A 231 12.27 -2.78 -4.62
C ALA A 231 13.23 -1.79 -5.30
N PHE A 232 14.54 -1.97 -5.11
CA PHE A 232 15.54 -1.12 -5.77
C PHE A 232 15.47 -1.16 -7.29
N ARG A 233 15.25 -2.34 -7.88
CA ARG A 233 15.06 -2.46 -9.33
C ARG A 233 13.81 -1.71 -9.80
N THR A 234 12.76 -1.71 -9.00
CA THR A 234 11.51 -1.01 -9.29
C THR A 234 11.71 0.51 -9.23
N ILE A 235 12.29 1.01 -8.14
CA ILE A 235 12.62 2.43 -7.94
C ILE A 235 13.52 2.97 -9.06
N LEU A 236 14.54 2.21 -9.45
CA LEU A 236 15.40 2.61 -10.57
C LEU A 236 14.64 2.76 -11.89
N GLY A 237 13.61 1.94 -12.11
CA GLY A 237 12.73 2.09 -13.26
C GLY A 237 11.96 3.42 -13.25
N PHE A 238 11.53 3.88 -12.08
CA PHE A 238 10.79 5.13 -11.92
C PHE A 238 11.61 6.39 -12.20
N ARG A 239 12.94 6.32 -12.05
CA ARG A 239 13.85 7.45 -12.32
C ARG A 239 13.96 7.84 -13.79
N ALA A 240 13.50 7.00 -14.70
CA ALA A 240 13.45 7.38 -16.12
C ALA A 240 12.35 8.44 -16.32
N THR A 241 12.73 9.63 -16.80
CA THR A 241 11.81 10.76 -17.00
C THR A 241 10.64 10.45 -17.94
N THR A 242 10.83 9.47 -18.83
CA THR A 242 9.78 8.97 -19.72
C THR A 242 8.83 7.97 -19.07
N TYR A 243 9.11 7.50 -17.84
CA TYR A 243 8.27 6.52 -17.16
C TYR A 243 6.89 7.09 -16.81
N PRO A 244 6.77 8.24 -16.14
CA PRO A 244 5.47 8.84 -15.79
C PRO A 244 4.62 9.17 -17.02
N SER A 245 5.25 9.61 -18.12
CA SER A 245 4.53 10.02 -19.34
C SER A 245 3.79 8.89 -20.06
N ARG A 246 4.07 7.63 -19.74
CA ARG A 246 3.34 6.47 -20.26
C ARG A 246 2.06 6.16 -19.47
N ILE A 247 1.93 6.68 -18.27
CA ILE A 247 0.73 6.53 -17.45
C ILE A 247 -0.33 7.51 -17.96
N ARG A 248 -1.51 7.01 -18.28
CA ARG A 248 -2.58 7.78 -18.92
C ARG A 248 -3.77 8.05 -18.03
N GLN A 249 -3.92 7.26 -16.96
CA GLN A 249 -5.01 7.44 -16.01
C GLN A 249 -4.77 8.68 -15.14
N PRO A 250 -5.84 9.38 -14.75
CA PRO A 250 -5.73 10.46 -13.78
C PRO A 250 -5.19 9.97 -12.43
N LEU A 251 -4.11 10.59 -11.95
CA LEU A 251 -3.47 10.28 -10.67
C LEU A 251 -3.48 11.51 -9.76
N LEU A 252 -3.81 11.30 -8.49
CA LEU A 252 -3.56 12.23 -7.41
C LEU A 252 -2.51 11.64 -6.47
N LEU A 253 -1.35 12.28 -6.36
CA LEU A 253 -0.25 11.87 -5.48
C LEU A 253 -0.23 12.77 -4.25
N LEU A 254 -0.44 12.20 -3.06
CA LEU A 254 -0.33 12.92 -1.80
C LEU A 254 0.99 12.54 -1.14
N ALA A 255 1.88 13.51 -0.99
CA ALA A 255 3.16 13.34 -0.30
C ALA A 255 3.04 13.82 1.14
N ALA A 256 3.75 13.17 2.06
CA ALA A 256 3.84 13.61 3.44
C ALA A 256 5.03 14.56 3.63
N GLY A 257 4.79 15.73 4.23
CA GLY A 257 5.81 16.78 4.37
C GLY A 257 6.96 16.43 5.32
N HIS A 258 6.72 15.53 6.30
CA HIS A 258 7.73 15.01 7.24
C HIS A 258 8.00 13.51 7.02
N ASP A 259 7.96 13.06 5.77
CA ASP A 259 8.24 11.67 5.42
C ASP A 259 9.74 11.36 5.53
N THR A 260 10.06 10.33 6.31
CA THR A 260 11.43 9.81 6.45
C THR A 260 11.58 8.40 5.88
N VAL A 261 10.48 7.85 5.32
CA VAL A 261 10.42 6.50 4.73
C VAL A 261 10.57 6.54 3.23
N VAL A 262 9.89 7.49 2.56
CA VAL A 262 10.01 7.72 1.12
C VAL A 262 10.38 9.16 0.81
N SER A 263 10.88 9.42 -0.38
CA SER A 263 11.31 10.75 -0.80
C SER A 263 10.12 11.59 -1.31
N THR A 264 9.70 12.59 -0.53
CA THR A 264 8.71 13.59 -0.95
C THR A 264 9.12 14.28 -2.24
N ALA A 265 10.38 14.71 -2.36
CA ALA A 265 10.89 15.36 -3.57
C ALA A 265 10.80 14.47 -4.81
N ALA A 266 11.02 13.16 -4.66
CA ALA A 266 10.85 12.22 -5.78
C ALA A 266 9.38 12.03 -6.19
N ILE A 267 8.45 12.15 -5.25
CA ILE A 267 7.00 12.12 -5.56
C ILE A 267 6.62 13.36 -6.37
N GLU A 268 7.08 14.55 -5.97
CA GLU A 268 6.83 15.82 -6.67
C GLU A 268 7.44 15.81 -8.08
N GLU A 269 8.69 15.39 -8.21
CA GLU A 269 9.37 15.24 -9.50
C GLU A 269 8.65 14.28 -10.43
N PHE A 270 8.24 13.12 -9.91
CA PHE A 270 7.47 12.15 -10.69
C PHE A 270 6.12 12.71 -11.16
N ALA A 271 5.42 13.43 -10.26
CA ALA A 271 4.15 14.07 -10.57
C ALA A 271 4.26 15.12 -11.67
N TYR A 272 5.35 15.89 -11.67
CA TYR A 272 5.62 16.91 -12.71
C TYR A 272 5.67 16.31 -14.12
N HIS A 273 6.11 15.08 -14.26
CA HIS A 273 6.22 14.38 -15.55
C HIS A 273 4.96 13.57 -15.92
N LEU A 274 3.92 13.53 -15.08
CA LEU A 274 2.65 12.87 -15.41
C LEU A 274 1.87 13.69 -16.43
N ARG A 275 1.21 13.02 -17.38
CA ARG A 275 0.34 13.68 -18.36
C ARG A 275 -0.98 14.15 -17.76
N THR A 276 -1.55 13.36 -16.86
CA THR A 276 -2.85 13.57 -16.22
C THR A 276 -2.70 13.30 -14.73
N GLY A 277 -1.87 14.10 -14.06
CA GLY A 277 -1.61 13.92 -12.63
C GLY A 277 -1.58 15.25 -11.89
N SER A 278 -1.91 15.18 -10.62
CA SER A 278 -1.76 16.26 -9.66
C SER A 278 -1.05 15.74 -8.43
N HIS A 279 -0.40 16.61 -7.68
CA HIS A 279 0.16 16.26 -6.39
C HIS A 279 -0.20 17.31 -5.33
N LEU A 280 -0.17 16.86 -4.09
CA LEU A 280 -0.37 17.69 -2.91
C LEU A 280 0.60 17.23 -1.83
N VAL A 281 1.29 18.16 -1.18
CA VAL A 281 2.10 17.89 0.00
C VAL A 281 1.30 18.25 1.24
N ILE A 282 1.04 17.26 2.11
CA ILE A 282 0.41 17.49 3.41
C ILE A 282 1.52 17.86 4.39
N ALA A 283 1.67 19.18 4.61
CA ALA A 283 2.72 19.74 5.46
C ALA A 283 2.61 19.21 6.89
N GLY A 284 3.71 18.73 7.45
CA GLY A 284 3.77 18.20 8.82
C GLY A 284 3.31 16.74 8.99
N ALA A 285 2.63 16.15 8.02
CA ALA A 285 2.27 14.74 8.07
C ALA A 285 3.51 13.84 7.94
N LYS A 286 3.53 12.73 8.66
CA LYS A 286 4.46 11.62 8.46
C LYS A 286 3.94 10.64 7.40
N HIS A 287 4.68 9.57 7.16
CA HIS A 287 4.50 8.62 6.06
C HIS A 287 3.07 8.08 5.89
N GLU A 288 2.44 7.63 6.97
CA GLU A 288 1.12 6.95 6.93
C GLU A 288 -0.03 7.96 7.03
N ILE A 289 -0.23 8.79 5.99
CA ILE A 289 -1.23 9.87 5.94
C ILE A 289 -2.63 9.40 6.38
N LEU A 290 -3.04 8.17 6.03
CA LEU A 290 -4.33 7.59 6.41
C LEU A 290 -4.40 7.19 7.90
N GLN A 291 -3.28 7.09 8.58
CA GLN A 291 -3.15 6.78 10.00
C GLN A 291 -2.68 7.99 10.82
N GLU A 292 -2.63 9.17 10.21
CA GLU A 292 -2.24 10.41 10.86
C GLU A 292 -3.38 11.05 11.68
N GLN A 293 -3.04 12.08 12.44
CA GLN A 293 -4.02 12.91 13.19
C GLN A 293 -5.09 13.46 12.24
N ASP A 294 -6.30 13.67 12.76
CA ASP A 294 -7.47 14.08 11.97
C ASP A 294 -7.24 15.33 11.12
N ARG A 295 -6.44 16.30 11.60
CA ARG A 295 -6.08 17.50 10.83
C ARG A 295 -5.36 17.20 9.50
N TYR A 296 -4.58 16.12 9.43
CA TYR A 296 -3.90 15.69 8.21
C TYR A 296 -4.82 14.80 7.37
N ARG A 297 -5.58 13.92 8.02
CA ARG A 297 -6.59 13.09 7.37
C ARG A 297 -7.69 13.93 6.71
N ALA A 298 -8.11 15.04 7.33
CA ALA A 298 -9.07 15.97 6.74
C ALA A 298 -8.58 16.55 5.41
N GLN A 299 -7.29 16.91 5.31
CA GLN A 299 -6.70 17.39 4.06
C GLN A 299 -6.68 16.29 2.99
N PHE A 300 -6.33 15.05 3.40
CA PHE A 300 -6.43 13.89 2.49
C PHE A 300 -7.85 13.71 1.98
N TRP A 301 -8.84 13.69 2.87
CA TRP A 301 -10.24 13.47 2.47
C TRP A 301 -10.78 14.59 1.58
N ALA A 302 -10.44 15.85 1.87
CA ALA A 302 -10.82 16.97 1.01
C ALA A 302 -10.24 16.82 -0.41
N ALA A 303 -8.99 16.41 -0.54
CA ALA A 303 -8.35 16.16 -1.84
C ALA A 303 -8.95 14.94 -2.55
N PHE A 304 -9.24 13.87 -1.80
CA PHE A 304 -9.92 12.68 -2.33
C PHE A 304 -11.31 13.02 -2.85
N ASP A 305 -12.11 13.73 -2.05
CA ASP A 305 -13.48 14.11 -2.37
C ASP A 305 -13.55 15.05 -3.59
N ALA A 306 -12.58 15.93 -3.76
CA ALA A 306 -12.47 16.78 -4.95
C ALA A 306 -12.02 16.01 -6.21
N PHE A 307 -11.26 14.95 -6.04
CA PHE A 307 -10.66 14.22 -7.16
C PHE A 307 -11.50 13.03 -7.63
N VAL A 308 -12.11 12.27 -6.72
CA VAL A 308 -12.88 11.07 -7.06
C VAL A 308 -14.36 11.45 -7.30
N PRO A 309 -14.93 11.22 -8.50
CA PRO A 309 -16.29 11.59 -8.83
C PRO A 309 -17.35 10.96 -7.91
N GLY A 310 -18.42 11.68 -7.64
CA GLY A 310 -19.54 11.20 -6.84
C GLY A 310 -19.36 11.33 -5.33
N THR A 311 -18.23 11.78 -4.85
CA THR A 311 -18.11 12.30 -3.48
C THR A 311 -18.88 13.61 -3.41
N SER A 312 -19.79 13.76 -2.43
CA SER A 312 -20.47 15.03 -2.21
C SER A 312 -19.43 16.03 -1.70
N SER A 313 -19.22 17.09 -2.45
CA SER A 313 -18.67 18.32 -1.90
C SER A 313 -19.72 18.91 -0.97
N PHE A 314 -19.65 18.54 0.34
CA PHE A 314 -20.46 19.03 1.46
C PHE A 314 -21.98 18.86 1.39
#